data_b771f365aad3b7868fa4b09d410b1f2a
#
_entry.id   b771f365aad3b7868fa4b09d410b1f2a
#
_cell.length_a   1.000
_cell.length_b   1.000
_cell.length_c   1.000
_cell.angle_alpha   90.00
_cell.angle_beta   90.00
_cell.angle_gamma   90.00
#
_symmetry.space_group_name_H-M   'P 1'
#
loop_
_entity.id
_entity.type
_entity.pdbx_description
1 polymer ?
#
loop_
_entity_poly.entity_id
_entity_poly.type
_entity_poly.pdbx_seq_one_letter_code
_entity_poly.pdbx_strand_id
1 'polypeptide(L)'
;MAKWVTVWGNATSVNERRPETYARDITLRYPVKCAFGGNAVRLHFSNFCGTEPVTLNQVTVAPAVSDREINLKDAALVTFSGNESVTIGAGQEIFSDEIPFRVKPKGGVSVSFYLKDFTLMRSAVVITGPLSKGFYSLGNRALSSVLPVESTRSTNTYYFLTGLDVLTGDDKRCVVCYGDSITSQSWPDYLAMKCMDDPYNVTAVVRRAASGTRILREYTCITYESYGLSGRHRFKREISSVSGADTVIIQQGINDIIHPVGTDVNPFRPMSDLPALSELEAGIEYYIDIAKKYKLKALLGTLLPIYGWRTYAPFREQMKNGFNDWIRSYANGKADGVIDFDKLLRSEYLTCEFAEGYDSGDHLHPSEKAYAAMAELAFGEIQK
;
A
#
# COMPACT_ATOMS: atom_id res chain seq x y z
N MET A 1 24.00 7.83 14.37
CA MET A 1 23.05 8.94 14.67
C MET A 1 21.64 8.38 14.60
N ALA A 2 20.62 9.01 15.20
CA ALA A 2 19.26 8.58 15.06
C ALA A 2 18.59 9.24 13.84
N LYS A 3 17.70 8.51 13.16
CA LYS A 3 16.89 9.04 12.06
C LYS A 3 15.47 8.48 12.10
N TRP A 4 14.54 9.16 11.44
CA TRP A 4 13.19 8.68 11.21
C TRP A 4 13.18 7.65 10.08
N VAL A 5 12.49 6.53 10.31
CA VAL A 5 12.23 5.52 9.29
C VAL A 5 10.78 5.07 9.38
N THR A 6 10.08 5.10 8.27
CA THR A 6 8.72 4.56 8.17
C THR A 6 8.77 3.04 8.29
N VAL A 7 8.16 2.50 9.33
CA VAL A 7 8.17 1.05 9.62
C VAL A 7 6.91 0.34 9.15
N TRP A 8 5.88 1.10 8.86
CA TRP A 8 4.62 0.65 8.31
C TRP A 8 3.94 1.79 7.53
N GLY A 9 3.25 1.46 6.46
CA GLY A 9 2.47 2.44 5.73
C GLY A 9 1.69 1.86 4.57
N ASN A 10 0.61 2.57 4.21
CA ASN A 10 -0.25 2.27 3.09
C ASN A 10 -0.44 3.50 2.19
N ALA A 11 -0.87 3.25 0.95
CA ALA A 11 -1.38 4.29 0.06
C ALA A 11 -2.65 4.94 0.64
N THR A 12 -3.05 6.07 0.08
CA THR A 12 -4.42 6.56 0.20
C THR A 12 -5.09 6.57 -1.16
N SER A 13 -6.35 6.16 -1.21
CA SER A 13 -7.17 6.06 -2.41
C SER A 13 -8.62 6.40 -2.09
N VAL A 14 -9.49 6.35 -3.08
CA VAL A 14 -10.92 6.50 -2.89
C VAL A 14 -11.51 5.13 -2.53
N ASN A 15 -12.10 5.02 -1.33
CA ASN A 15 -12.68 3.76 -0.88
C ASN A 15 -14.01 3.43 -1.54
N GLU A 16 -14.80 4.42 -1.93
CA GLU A 16 -16.20 4.22 -2.25
C GLU A 16 -16.47 3.85 -3.71
N ARG A 17 -17.30 2.82 -3.90
CA ARG A 17 -17.95 2.46 -5.17
C ARG A 17 -19.44 2.82 -5.19
N ARG A 18 -19.94 3.45 -4.11
CA ARG A 18 -21.36 3.80 -3.87
C ARG A 18 -21.43 5.25 -3.42
N PRO A 19 -22.64 5.83 -3.37
CA PRO A 19 -22.87 7.10 -2.69
C PRO A 19 -22.24 7.10 -1.30
N GLU A 20 -21.78 8.23 -0.88
CA GLU A 20 -20.93 8.48 0.29
C GLU A 20 -21.33 7.70 1.53
N THR A 21 -20.35 7.07 2.16
CA THR A 21 -20.51 6.37 3.44
C THR A 21 -19.97 7.23 4.56
N TYR A 22 -20.85 7.57 5.49
CA TYR A 22 -20.48 8.27 6.73
C TYR A 22 -20.41 7.30 7.91
N ALA A 23 -19.42 7.50 8.76
CA ALA A 23 -19.35 6.89 10.07
C ALA A 23 -19.48 7.94 11.18
N ARG A 24 -19.98 7.53 12.33
CA ARG A 24 -20.15 8.38 13.50
C ARG A 24 -19.94 7.56 14.76
N ASP A 25 -19.34 8.17 15.78
CA ASP A 25 -19.11 7.57 17.10
C ASP A 25 -18.44 6.21 17.01
N ILE A 26 -17.31 6.17 16.25
CA ILE A 26 -16.53 4.94 16.08
C ILE A 26 -15.05 5.17 16.40
N THR A 27 -14.43 4.10 16.90
CA THR A 27 -12.98 4.00 17.04
C THR A 27 -12.45 3.02 15.99
N LEU A 28 -11.42 3.42 15.24
CA LEU A 28 -10.62 2.53 14.42
C LEU A 28 -9.35 2.14 15.18
N ARG A 29 -8.98 0.86 15.11
CA ARG A 29 -7.74 0.32 15.69
C ARG A 29 -7.00 -0.52 14.68
N TYR A 30 -5.76 -0.14 14.43
CA TYR A 30 -4.87 -0.84 13.49
C TYR A 30 -3.64 -1.36 14.24
N PRO A 31 -3.57 -2.69 14.50
CA PRO A 31 -2.35 -3.32 14.99
C PRO A 31 -1.32 -3.39 13.86
N VAL A 32 -0.13 -2.91 14.12
CA VAL A 32 0.98 -2.79 13.15
C VAL A 32 2.18 -3.56 13.69
N LYS A 33 2.84 -4.33 12.85
CA LYS A 33 4.13 -4.95 13.17
C LYS A 33 5.28 -4.04 12.75
N CYS A 34 6.23 -3.83 13.64
CA CYS A 34 7.40 -3.00 13.39
C CYS A 34 8.64 -3.89 13.24
N ALA A 35 9.36 -3.74 12.13
CA ALA A 35 10.56 -4.53 11.86
C ALA A 35 11.63 -4.33 12.93
N PHE A 36 11.87 -3.09 13.31
CA PHE A 36 12.87 -2.72 14.31
C PHE A 36 12.30 -1.74 15.34
N GLY A 37 13.03 -1.54 16.42
CA GLY A 37 12.62 -0.70 17.54
C GLY A 37 13.13 0.73 17.44
N GLY A 38 12.65 1.55 18.39
CA GLY A 38 13.08 2.94 18.57
C GLY A 38 12.44 3.57 19.82
N ASN A 39 12.73 4.85 20.05
CA ASN A 39 12.34 5.53 21.29
C ASN A 39 11.26 6.60 21.10
N ALA A 40 10.91 6.92 19.87
CA ALA A 40 9.82 7.82 19.54
C ALA A 40 9.10 7.36 18.27
N VAL A 41 7.84 7.76 18.14
CA VAL A 41 7.02 7.50 16.95
C VAL A 41 6.41 8.79 16.44
N ARG A 42 6.02 8.77 15.17
CA ARG A 42 5.26 9.82 14.50
C ARG A 42 4.28 9.17 13.53
N LEU A 43 3.04 9.64 13.51
CA LEU A 43 1.99 9.10 12.65
C LEU A 43 1.73 10.01 11.45
N HIS A 44 1.38 9.39 10.32
CA HIS A 44 0.95 10.10 9.11
C HIS A 44 -0.53 9.84 8.88
N PHE A 45 -1.31 10.90 8.74
CA PHE A 45 -2.72 10.82 8.39
C PHE A 45 -2.99 11.56 7.08
N SER A 46 -3.89 11.01 6.27
CA SER A 46 -4.23 11.55 4.95
C SER A 46 -5.74 11.60 4.75
N ASN A 47 -6.24 12.76 4.41
CA ASN A 47 -7.57 12.99 3.84
C ASN A 47 -7.46 13.44 2.38
N PHE A 48 -6.41 12.98 1.67
CA PHE A 48 -6.08 13.42 0.33
C PHE A 48 -7.20 13.15 -0.69
N CYS A 49 -7.89 12.01 -0.56
CA CYS A 49 -9.01 11.66 -1.42
C CYS A 49 -10.36 12.12 -0.85
N GLY A 50 -10.39 12.79 0.28
CA GLY A 50 -11.59 13.30 0.91
C GLY A 50 -12.11 14.56 0.23
N THR A 51 -13.44 14.75 0.26
CA THR A 51 -14.14 15.93 -0.24
C THR A 51 -14.66 16.84 0.89
N GLU A 52 -14.58 16.35 2.13
CA GLU A 52 -14.96 17.07 3.36
C GLU A 52 -13.84 16.97 4.39
N PRO A 53 -13.76 17.92 5.34
CA PRO A 53 -12.84 17.83 6.47
C PRO A 53 -13.12 16.59 7.34
N VAL A 54 -12.06 16.01 7.92
CA VAL A 54 -12.15 14.90 8.87
C VAL A 54 -11.51 15.30 10.18
N THR A 55 -12.23 15.12 11.29
CA THR A 55 -11.71 15.41 12.63
C THR A 55 -11.37 14.11 13.37
N LEU A 56 -10.10 13.94 13.71
CA LEU A 56 -9.61 12.93 14.63
C LEU A 56 -9.73 13.50 16.06
N ASN A 57 -10.70 13.02 16.82
CA ASN A 57 -11.00 13.59 18.14
C ASN A 57 -10.05 13.09 19.24
N GLN A 58 -9.53 11.90 19.10
CA GLN A 58 -8.50 11.33 19.98
C GLN A 58 -7.69 10.31 19.20
N VAL A 59 -6.38 10.34 19.32
CA VAL A 59 -5.46 9.37 18.71
C VAL A 59 -4.52 8.83 19.77
N THR A 60 -4.30 7.51 19.76
CA THR A 60 -3.40 6.84 20.72
C THR A 60 -2.49 5.83 20.02
N VAL A 61 -1.32 5.65 20.59
CA VAL A 61 -0.41 4.53 20.29
C VAL A 61 -0.20 3.72 21.56
N ALA A 62 -0.19 2.39 21.42
CA ALA A 62 0.06 1.50 22.54
C ALA A 62 0.78 0.23 22.07
N PRO A 63 1.55 -0.47 22.92
CA PRO A 63 2.04 -1.79 22.59
C PRO A 63 0.85 -2.75 22.36
N ALA A 64 0.82 -3.42 21.22
CA ALA A 64 -0.18 -4.44 20.92
C ALA A 64 0.11 -5.71 21.73
N VAL A 65 -0.86 -6.20 22.49
CA VAL A 65 -0.82 -7.50 23.16
C VAL A 65 -1.38 -8.58 22.24
N SER A 66 -2.48 -8.26 21.58
CA SER A 66 -3.07 -9.05 20.48
C SER A 66 -3.66 -8.10 19.44
N ASP A 67 -4.35 -8.64 18.45
CA ASP A 67 -5.03 -7.84 17.41
C ASP A 67 -5.99 -6.78 17.99
N ARG A 68 -6.70 -7.11 19.08
CA ARG A 68 -7.72 -6.25 19.73
C ARG A 68 -7.33 -5.73 21.10
N GLU A 69 -6.23 -6.21 21.65
CA GLU A 69 -5.79 -5.89 23.01
C GLU A 69 -4.51 -5.07 23.01
N ILE A 70 -4.46 -4.06 23.88
CA ILE A 70 -3.31 -3.17 24.04
C ILE A 70 -2.85 -3.13 25.51
N ASN A 71 -1.57 -2.88 25.70
CA ASN A 71 -1.03 -2.57 27.04
C ASN A 71 -1.27 -1.08 27.34
N LEU A 72 -2.28 -0.78 28.16
CA LEU A 72 -2.61 0.60 28.54
C LEU A 72 -1.56 1.30 29.38
N LYS A 73 -0.72 0.56 30.13
CA LYS A 73 0.30 1.17 30.99
C LYS A 73 1.34 1.95 30.19
N ASP A 74 1.60 1.47 28.97
CA ASP A 74 2.58 2.05 28.06
C ASP A 74 1.92 2.76 26.88
N ALA A 75 0.62 3.04 26.98
CA ALA A 75 -0.10 3.81 25.96
C ALA A 75 0.25 5.30 26.03
N ALA A 76 0.33 5.94 24.88
CA ALA A 76 0.56 7.38 24.77
C ALA A 76 -0.54 8.05 23.94
N LEU A 77 -0.95 9.23 24.34
CA LEU A 77 -1.76 10.12 23.51
C LEU A 77 -0.89 10.70 22.39
N VAL A 78 -1.47 10.78 21.23
CA VAL A 78 -0.84 11.40 20.05
C VAL A 78 -1.38 12.81 19.90
N THR A 79 -0.47 13.78 19.75
CA THR A 79 -0.82 15.18 19.61
C THR A 79 -0.48 15.71 18.20
N PHE A 80 -1.06 16.87 17.88
CA PHE A 80 -0.87 17.59 16.62
C PHE A 80 -0.69 19.07 16.96
N SER A 81 0.55 19.56 16.86
CA SER A 81 0.93 20.90 17.35
C SER A 81 0.48 21.13 18.80
N GLY A 82 0.67 20.10 19.66
CA GLY A 82 0.31 20.11 21.08
C GLY A 82 -1.17 19.83 21.38
N ASN A 83 -2.05 19.68 20.39
CA ASN A 83 -3.47 19.39 20.59
C ASN A 83 -3.78 17.91 20.44
N GLU A 84 -4.70 17.38 21.27
CA GLU A 84 -5.13 15.96 21.25
C GLU A 84 -6.08 15.65 20.09
N SER A 85 -6.66 16.66 19.46
CA SER A 85 -7.53 16.51 18.30
C SER A 85 -7.02 17.33 17.12
N VAL A 86 -7.35 16.90 15.92
CA VAL A 86 -6.98 17.60 14.68
C VAL A 86 -8.06 17.47 13.62
N THR A 87 -8.29 18.53 12.86
CA THR A 87 -9.12 18.49 11.65
C THR A 87 -8.24 18.54 10.42
N ILE A 88 -8.37 17.53 9.56
CA ILE A 88 -7.63 17.39 8.31
C ILE A 88 -8.56 17.84 7.19
N GLY A 89 -8.24 18.92 6.52
CA GLY A 89 -9.02 19.43 5.39
C GLY A 89 -9.09 18.44 4.22
N ALA A 90 -10.08 18.61 3.37
CA ALA A 90 -10.18 17.86 2.11
C ALA A 90 -8.89 18.06 1.28
N GLY A 91 -8.36 16.98 0.73
CA GLY A 91 -7.12 16.99 -0.05
C GLY A 91 -5.84 17.16 0.76
N GLN A 92 -5.89 17.19 2.09
CA GLN A 92 -4.75 17.44 2.96
C GLN A 92 -4.21 16.17 3.64
N GLU A 93 -2.95 16.29 4.07
CA GLU A 93 -2.24 15.29 4.85
C GLU A 93 -1.54 15.96 6.03
N ILE A 94 -1.36 15.23 7.13
CA ILE A 94 -0.75 15.76 8.34
C ILE A 94 0.13 14.69 9.02
N PHE A 95 1.19 15.16 9.67
CA PHE A 95 1.97 14.39 10.61
C PHE A 95 1.57 14.72 12.04
N SER A 96 1.59 13.73 12.93
CA SER A 96 1.53 13.99 14.36
C SER A 96 2.82 14.66 14.84
N ASP A 97 2.78 15.18 16.05
CA ASP A 97 3.99 15.50 16.79
C ASP A 97 4.86 14.25 16.99
N GLU A 98 6.12 14.44 17.38
CA GLU A 98 6.98 13.40 17.89
C GLU A 98 6.46 12.95 19.25
N ILE A 99 6.13 11.65 19.37
CA ILE A 99 5.61 11.06 20.60
C ILE A 99 6.69 10.18 21.22
N PRO A 100 7.17 10.47 22.42
CA PRO A 100 8.04 9.57 23.18
C PRO A 100 7.32 8.24 23.41
N PHE A 101 7.75 7.21 22.71
CA PHE A 101 7.12 5.89 22.74
C PHE A 101 8.13 4.81 22.37
N ARG A 102 8.33 3.84 23.26
CA ARG A 102 9.29 2.77 23.04
C ARG A 102 8.70 1.67 22.16
N VAL A 103 9.19 1.57 20.95
CA VAL A 103 8.90 0.45 20.03
C VAL A 103 9.92 -0.67 20.27
N LYS A 104 9.44 -1.90 20.47
CA LYS A 104 10.31 -3.08 20.56
C LYS A 104 10.59 -3.64 19.15
N PRO A 105 11.80 -4.12 18.85
CA PRO A 105 12.07 -4.83 17.61
C PRO A 105 11.11 -6.02 17.43
N LYS A 106 10.57 -6.19 16.23
CA LYS A 106 9.54 -7.20 15.89
C LYS A 106 8.27 -7.09 16.74
N GLY A 107 8.10 -5.97 17.45
CA GLY A 107 6.95 -5.71 18.33
C GLY A 107 5.73 -5.25 17.55
N GLY A 108 4.57 -5.38 18.19
CA GLY A 108 3.32 -4.80 17.72
C GLY A 108 3.08 -3.42 18.32
N VAL A 109 2.70 -2.47 17.49
CA VAL A 109 2.16 -1.16 17.89
C VAL A 109 0.71 -1.08 17.43
N SER A 110 -0.19 -0.74 18.31
CA SER A 110 -1.59 -0.52 17.98
C SER A 110 -1.86 0.98 17.91
N VAL A 111 -2.28 1.45 16.73
CA VAL A 111 -2.76 2.83 16.54
C VAL A 111 -4.28 2.82 16.64
N SER A 112 -4.84 3.61 17.55
CA SER A 112 -6.29 3.77 17.67
C SER A 112 -6.67 5.24 17.53
N PHE A 113 -7.75 5.52 16.80
CA PHE A 113 -8.28 6.87 16.71
C PHE A 113 -9.82 6.89 16.68
N TYR A 114 -10.38 7.92 17.29
CA TYR A 114 -11.80 8.09 17.49
C TYR A 114 -12.37 9.20 16.60
N LEU A 115 -13.46 8.89 15.93
CA LEU A 115 -14.27 9.79 15.11
C LEU A 115 -15.61 10.00 15.81
N LYS A 116 -15.82 11.18 16.39
CA LYS A 116 -17.00 11.50 17.20
C LYS A 116 -18.22 11.80 16.34
N ASP A 117 -18.03 12.65 15.35
CA ASP A 117 -19.10 13.21 14.53
C ASP A 117 -19.21 12.50 13.17
N PHE A 118 -20.23 12.81 12.39
CA PHE A 118 -20.38 12.28 11.05
C PHE A 118 -19.14 12.61 10.22
N THR A 119 -18.46 11.57 9.80
CA THR A 119 -17.19 11.64 9.07
C THR A 119 -17.33 10.88 7.77
N LEU A 120 -17.04 11.54 6.65
CA LEU A 120 -17.01 10.93 5.32
C LEU A 120 -15.81 9.96 5.23
N MET A 121 -16.10 8.66 5.09
CA MET A 121 -15.11 7.57 5.10
C MET A 121 -14.54 7.31 3.69
N ARG A 122 -14.02 8.34 3.03
CA ARG A 122 -13.61 8.32 1.63
C ARG A 122 -12.12 8.06 1.42
N SER A 123 -11.25 8.71 2.19
CA SER A 123 -9.80 8.51 2.10
C SER A 123 -9.38 7.22 2.76
N ALA A 124 -9.22 6.16 1.96
CA ALA A 124 -8.88 4.84 2.46
C ALA A 124 -8.23 3.97 1.39
N VAL A 125 -7.72 2.82 1.81
CA VAL A 125 -7.26 1.75 0.91
C VAL A 125 -7.66 0.40 1.46
N VAL A 126 -8.05 -0.51 0.58
CA VAL A 126 -8.28 -1.92 0.90
C VAL A 126 -6.99 -2.68 0.64
N ILE A 127 -6.51 -3.38 1.67
CA ILE A 127 -5.33 -4.22 1.59
C ILE A 127 -5.60 -5.58 2.21
N THR A 128 -4.88 -6.60 1.77
CA THR A 128 -4.94 -7.94 2.34
C THR A 128 -3.53 -8.48 2.58
N GLY A 129 -3.42 -9.40 3.52
CA GLY A 129 -2.17 -10.04 3.86
C GLY A 129 -2.11 -10.47 5.32
N PRO A 130 -1.13 -11.30 5.70
CA PRO A 130 -1.01 -11.83 7.05
C PRO A 130 -0.75 -10.77 8.12
N LEU A 131 -0.22 -9.60 7.76
CA LEU A 131 0.00 -8.45 8.67
C LEU A 131 -1.06 -7.35 8.50
N SER A 132 -2.04 -7.54 7.63
CA SER A 132 -2.99 -6.51 7.19
C SER A 132 -4.37 -6.75 7.79
N LYS A 133 -4.56 -6.35 9.06
CA LYS A 133 -5.82 -6.50 9.77
C LYS A 133 -6.10 -5.28 10.63
N GLY A 134 -7.31 -4.76 10.53
CA GLY A 134 -7.79 -3.64 11.32
C GLY A 134 -9.11 -3.97 12.01
N PHE A 135 -9.55 -3.06 12.86
CA PHE A 135 -10.82 -3.17 13.59
C PHE A 135 -11.48 -1.80 13.68
N TYR A 136 -12.81 -1.82 13.73
CA TYR A 136 -13.60 -0.68 14.18
C TYR A 136 -14.59 -1.10 15.25
N SER A 137 -14.86 -0.22 16.21
CA SER A 137 -15.74 -0.46 17.34
C SER A 137 -16.58 0.78 17.63
N LEU A 138 -17.82 0.60 18.07
CA LEU A 138 -18.70 1.71 18.45
C LEU A 138 -18.19 2.41 19.71
N GLY A 139 -18.37 3.71 19.76
CA GLY A 139 -17.97 4.59 20.86
C GLY A 139 -16.47 4.90 20.89
N ASN A 140 -16.09 5.77 21.83
CA ASN A 140 -14.68 6.07 22.07
C ASN A 140 -14.00 4.91 22.82
N ARG A 141 -13.19 4.15 22.09
CA ARG A 141 -12.40 3.00 22.58
C ARG A 141 -10.90 3.20 22.40
N ALA A 142 -10.46 4.42 22.11
CA ALA A 142 -9.04 4.69 21.84
C ALA A 142 -8.13 4.24 22.99
N LEU A 143 -8.60 4.41 24.25
CA LEU A 143 -7.91 3.96 25.46
C LEU A 143 -8.56 2.72 26.10
N SER A 144 -9.33 1.92 25.37
CA SER A 144 -9.82 0.63 25.90
C SER A 144 -8.75 -0.43 25.77
N SER A 145 -8.41 -1.14 26.86
CA SER A 145 -7.40 -2.22 26.83
C SER A 145 -7.78 -3.32 25.84
N VAL A 146 -9.07 -3.68 25.79
CA VAL A 146 -9.62 -4.66 24.84
C VAL A 146 -10.81 -4.05 24.14
N LEU A 147 -10.89 -4.24 22.81
CA LEU A 147 -12.10 -3.88 22.07
C LEU A 147 -13.21 -4.90 22.33
N PRO A 148 -14.42 -4.45 22.74
CA PRO A 148 -15.53 -5.37 23.06
C PRO A 148 -15.97 -6.16 21.84
N VAL A 149 -16.17 -7.46 21.97
CA VAL A 149 -16.51 -8.38 20.86
C VAL A 149 -17.84 -8.02 20.20
N GLU A 150 -18.84 -7.68 20.98
CA GLU A 150 -20.20 -7.40 20.54
C GLU A 150 -20.32 -6.16 19.66
N SER A 151 -19.50 -5.14 19.92
CA SER A 151 -19.49 -3.88 19.16
C SER A 151 -18.33 -3.71 18.20
N THR A 152 -17.48 -4.73 18.03
CA THR A 152 -16.27 -4.67 17.19
C THR A 152 -16.41 -5.54 15.96
N ARG A 153 -15.94 -5.03 14.83
CA ARG A 153 -15.82 -5.78 13.57
C ARG A 153 -14.39 -5.65 13.04
N SER A 154 -13.92 -6.71 12.39
CA SER A 154 -12.66 -6.66 11.64
C SER A 154 -12.86 -5.94 10.31
N THR A 155 -11.80 -5.33 9.81
CA THR A 155 -11.76 -4.68 8.51
C THR A 155 -10.38 -4.84 7.89
N ASN A 156 -10.34 -4.88 6.56
CA ASN A 156 -9.12 -4.77 5.77
C ASN A 156 -9.04 -3.41 5.05
N THR A 157 -9.93 -2.48 5.39
CA THR A 157 -9.92 -1.10 4.91
C THR A 157 -9.21 -0.23 5.92
N TYR A 158 -8.16 0.46 5.46
CA TYR A 158 -7.37 1.38 6.26
C TYR A 158 -7.77 2.81 5.92
N TYR A 159 -8.50 3.44 6.82
CA TYR A 159 -8.96 4.82 6.70
C TYR A 159 -7.94 5.78 7.28
N PHE A 160 -7.64 6.82 6.58
CA PHE A 160 -6.85 7.99 6.99
C PHE A 160 -5.42 7.72 7.43
N LEU A 161 -5.12 6.65 8.17
CA LEU A 161 -3.77 6.33 8.62
C LEU A 161 -2.92 5.80 7.46
N THR A 162 -1.85 6.51 7.11
CA THR A 162 -1.00 6.20 5.97
C THR A 162 0.44 5.85 6.34
N GLY A 163 0.86 6.08 7.57
CA GLY A 163 2.21 5.73 7.98
C GLY A 163 2.47 5.79 9.48
N LEU A 164 3.46 5.03 9.90
CA LEU A 164 4.06 5.04 11.22
C LEU A 164 5.57 5.14 11.04
N ASP A 165 6.15 6.23 11.50
CA ASP A 165 7.60 6.42 11.57
C ASP A 165 8.09 6.08 12.99
N VAL A 166 9.30 5.54 13.04
CA VAL A 166 10.03 5.27 14.29
C VAL A 166 11.37 6.01 14.26
N LEU A 167 11.74 6.67 15.35
CA LEU A 167 13.07 7.25 15.54
C LEU A 167 14.04 6.15 15.96
N THR A 168 14.96 5.77 15.06
CA THR A 168 15.79 4.57 15.16
C THR A 168 17.24 4.81 14.72
N GLY A 169 18.06 3.77 14.68
CA GLY A 169 19.46 3.85 14.22
C GLY A 169 19.59 4.22 12.74
N ASP A 170 20.73 4.82 12.38
CA ASP A 170 21.02 5.28 11.01
C ASP A 170 21.29 4.14 10.01
N ASP A 171 21.54 2.93 10.50
CA ASP A 171 21.66 1.69 9.72
C ASP A 171 20.33 1.15 9.18
N LYS A 172 19.19 1.61 9.73
CA LYS A 172 17.84 1.14 9.33
C LYS A 172 17.35 1.83 8.07
N ARG A 173 16.60 1.10 7.25
CA ARG A 173 16.07 1.58 5.95
C ARG A 173 14.64 1.12 5.71
N CYS A 174 14.01 1.68 4.68
CA CYS A 174 12.69 1.30 4.26
C CYS A 174 12.65 1.00 2.75
N VAL A 175 11.98 -0.08 2.38
CA VAL A 175 11.63 -0.45 1.01
C VAL A 175 10.17 -0.12 0.76
N VAL A 176 9.88 0.61 -0.33
CA VAL A 176 8.53 0.96 -0.74
C VAL A 176 8.04 -0.02 -1.81
N CYS A 177 6.94 -0.72 -1.57
CA CYS A 177 6.25 -1.53 -2.58
C CYS A 177 5.13 -0.71 -3.22
N TYR A 178 5.34 -0.27 -4.46
CA TYR A 178 4.41 0.56 -5.20
C TYR A 178 3.72 -0.23 -6.32
N GLY A 179 2.40 -0.10 -6.43
CA GLY A 179 1.66 -0.83 -7.46
C GLY A 179 0.13 -0.69 -7.40
N ASP A 180 -0.52 -1.72 -7.93
CA ASP A 180 -1.97 -1.86 -8.04
C ASP A 180 -2.54 -2.95 -7.09
N SER A 181 -3.60 -3.68 -7.51
CA SER A 181 -4.22 -4.74 -6.69
C SER A 181 -3.27 -5.89 -6.35
N ILE A 182 -2.33 -6.24 -7.23
CA ILE A 182 -1.38 -7.32 -6.97
C ILE A 182 -0.45 -6.92 -5.81
N THR A 183 -0.02 -5.66 -5.76
CA THR A 183 0.82 -5.13 -4.69
C THR A 183 0.01 -4.73 -3.44
N SER A 184 -1.29 -4.43 -3.57
CA SER A 184 -2.15 -4.18 -2.39
C SER A 184 -2.51 -5.45 -1.61
N GLN A 185 -2.19 -6.63 -2.14
CA GLN A 185 -2.38 -7.93 -1.50
C GLN A 185 -1.10 -8.41 -0.79
N SER A 186 -0.98 -9.70 -0.56
CA SER A 186 -0.16 -10.31 0.50
C SER A 186 1.36 -10.22 0.33
N TRP A 187 1.91 -10.09 -0.91
CA TRP A 187 3.36 -10.22 -1.08
C TRP A 187 4.21 -9.17 -0.32
N PRO A 188 3.78 -7.89 -0.14
CA PRO A 188 4.57 -6.97 0.67
C PRO A 188 4.58 -7.34 2.16
N ASP A 189 3.50 -7.97 2.67
CA ASP A 189 3.47 -8.48 4.04
C ASP A 189 4.44 -9.65 4.23
N TYR A 190 4.47 -10.60 3.27
CA TYR A 190 5.45 -11.69 3.28
C TYR A 190 6.89 -11.16 3.18
N LEU A 191 7.13 -10.13 2.36
CA LEU A 191 8.44 -9.48 2.29
C LEU A 191 8.80 -8.83 3.64
N ALA A 192 7.85 -8.14 4.27
CA ALA A 192 8.05 -7.55 5.60
C ALA A 192 8.39 -8.63 6.65
N MET A 193 7.70 -9.77 6.62
CA MET A 193 8.00 -10.89 7.52
C MET A 193 9.42 -11.43 7.29
N LYS A 194 9.84 -11.60 6.04
CA LYS A 194 11.21 -12.03 5.71
C LYS A 194 12.26 -11.02 6.19
N CYS A 195 12.01 -9.72 5.98
CA CYS A 195 12.92 -8.68 6.49
C CYS A 195 12.97 -8.65 8.03
N MET A 196 11.86 -8.98 8.71
CA MET A 196 11.87 -9.12 10.17
C MET A 196 12.63 -10.36 10.64
N ASP A 197 12.63 -11.44 9.86
CA ASP A 197 13.33 -12.69 10.18
C ASP A 197 14.82 -12.64 9.82
N ASP A 198 15.23 -11.68 8.99
CA ASP A 198 16.63 -11.44 8.68
C ASP A 198 17.43 -11.15 9.98
N PRO A 199 18.56 -11.83 10.23
CA PRO A 199 19.40 -11.60 11.41
C PRO A 199 19.85 -10.15 11.57
N TYR A 200 20.08 -9.45 10.49
CA TYR A 200 20.49 -8.03 10.52
C TYR A 200 19.33 -7.09 10.82
N ASN A 201 18.09 -7.47 10.42
CA ASN A 201 16.85 -6.75 10.68
C ASN A 201 16.97 -5.22 10.49
N VAL A 202 17.47 -4.82 9.34
CA VAL A 202 17.71 -3.41 9.01
C VAL A 202 16.65 -2.79 8.10
N THR A 203 15.75 -3.62 7.53
CA THR A 203 14.82 -3.20 6.49
C THR A 203 13.38 -3.28 6.96
N ALA A 204 12.66 -2.17 6.86
CA ALA A 204 11.20 -2.12 6.92
C ALA A 204 10.60 -2.14 5.52
N VAL A 205 9.36 -2.57 5.40
CA VAL A 205 8.62 -2.59 4.12
C VAL A 205 7.33 -1.79 4.29
N VAL A 206 7.09 -0.84 3.39
CA VAL A 206 5.82 -0.11 3.33
C VAL A 206 5.14 -0.35 2.00
N ARG A 207 3.81 -0.35 2.02
CA ARG A 207 2.97 -0.57 0.85
C ARG A 207 2.41 0.77 0.37
N ARG A 208 2.62 1.08 -0.91
CA ARG A 208 2.04 2.24 -1.58
C ARG A 208 1.26 1.76 -2.82
N ALA A 209 0.24 0.92 -2.59
CA ALA A 209 -0.50 0.26 -3.64
C ALA A 209 -2.00 0.44 -3.46
N ALA A 210 -2.72 0.58 -4.56
CA ALA A 210 -4.17 0.71 -4.58
C ALA A 210 -4.78 -0.08 -5.73
N SER A 211 -5.80 -0.88 -5.43
CA SER A 211 -6.45 -1.78 -6.39
C SER A 211 -7.06 -1.03 -7.57
N GLY A 212 -6.90 -1.59 -8.78
CA GLY A 212 -7.48 -1.04 -10.00
C GLY A 212 -6.75 0.16 -10.61
N THR A 213 -5.71 0.67 -9.95
CA THR A 213 -5.00 1.86 -10.45
C THR A 213 -4.22 1.58 -11.72
N ARG A 214 -4.22 2.55 -12.62
CA ARG A 214 -3.46 2.58 -13.89
C ARG A 214 -2.27 3.52 -13.74
N ILE A 215 -1.26 3.35 -14.58
CA ILE A 215 -0.11 4.27 -14.66
C ILE A 215 -0.57 5.63 -15.19
N LEU A 216 -1.30 5.62 -16.32
CA LEU A 216 -1.48 6.79 -17.18
C LEU A 216 -2.78 7.55 -16.90
N ARG A 217 -3.87 6.85 -16.58
CA ARG A 217 -5.22 7.42 -16.53
C ARG A 217 -5.95 7.02 -15.26
N GLU A 218 -6.81 7.89 -14.78
CA GLU A 218 -7.78 7.63 -13.72
C GLU A 218 -9.20 7.66 -14.29
N TYR A 219 -10.14 7.08 -13.56
CA TYR A 219 -11.54 7.19 -13.87
C TYR A 219 -12.15 8.41 -13.21
N THR A 220 -12.97 9.15 -13.95
CA THR A 220 -13.68 10.34 -13.46
C THR A 220 -15.15 10.09 -13.14
N CYS A 221 -15.66 8.87 -13.48
CA CYS A 221 -17.05 8.50 -13.19
C CYS A 221 -17.15 7.82 -11.83
N ILE A 222 -18.25 8.04 -11.13
CA ILE A 222 -18.53 7.51 -9.78
C ILE A 222 -18.38 5.98 -9.70
N THR A 223 -18.73 5.25 -10.78
CA THR A 223 -18.66 3.79 -10.83
C THR A 223 -17.24 3.24 -10.64
N TYR A 224 -16.23 3.98 -11.11
CA TYR A 224 -14.84 3.53 -11.15
C TYR A 224 -13.85 4.45 -10.42
N GLU A 225 -14.32 5.54 -9.78
CA GLU A 225 -13.41 6.42 -9.04
C GLU A 225 -12.67 5.70 -7.91
N SER A 226 -13.24 4.61 -7.36
CA SER A 226 -12.59 3.76 -6.35
C SER A 226 -11.37 3.00 -6.88
N TYR A 227 -11.14 2.96 -8.21
CA TYR A 227 -9.87 2.52 -8.76
C TYR A 227 -8.75 3.56 -8.54
N GLY A 228 -9.10 4.70 -7.92
CA GLY A 228 -8.16 5.68 -7.43
C GLY A 228 -7.51 6.52 -8.50
N LEU A 229 -6.61 7.36 -8.04
CA LEU A 229 -5.83 8.25 -8.87
C LEU A 229 -4.83 7.46 -9.73
N SER A 230 -4.52 7.99 -10.91
CA SER A 230 -3.47 7.41 -11.75
C SER A 230 -2.12 7.40 -11.02
N GLY A 231 -1.28 6.46 -11.38
CA GLY A 231 0.03 6.36 -10.80
C GLY A 231 0.87 7.63 -11.02
N ARG A 232 0.75 8.27 -12.19
CA ARG A 232 1.41 9.56 -12.48
C ARG A 232 0.99 10.66 -11.50
N HIS A 233 -0.26 10.65 -11.06
CA HIS A 233 -0.78 11.65 -10.13
C HIS A 233 -0.31 11.41 -8.69
N ARG A 234 -0.22 10.14 -8.24
CA ARG A 234 0.05 9.80 -6.84
C ARG A 234 1.50 9.43 -6.52
N PHE A 235 2.31 8.93 -7.49
CA PHE A 235 3.63 8.33 -7.23
C PHE A 235 4.56 9.24 -6.42
N LYS A 236 4.78 10.48 -6.91
CA LYS A 236 5.69 11.42 -6.25
C LYS A 236 5.31 11.64 -4.78
N ARG A 237 4.03 11.91 -4.51
CA ARG A 237 3.53 12.16 -3.16
C ARG A 237 3.76 10.96 -2.24
N GLU A 238 3.43 9.76 -2.73
CA GLU A 238 3.48 8.54 -1.93
C GLU A 238 4.89 8.10 -1.58
N ILE A 239 5.87 8.29 -2.46
CA ILE A 239 7.26 7.95 -2.14
C ILE A 239 7.95 9.04 -1.31
N SER A 240 7.66 10.32 -1.56
CA SER A 240 8.28 11.43 -0.85
C SER A 240 7.87 11.54 0.62
N SER A 241 6.74 10.93 1.00
CA SER A 241 6.24 10.87 2.38
C SER A 241 6.85 9.74 3.22
N VAL A 242 7.71 8.89 2.65
CA VAL A 242 8.28 7.74 3.34
C VAL A 242 9.67 8.09 3.88
N SER A 243 9.77 8.20 5.21
CA SER A 243 11.03 8.50 5.89
C SER A 243 11.98 7.30 5.80
N GLY A 244 13.26 7.55 5.52
CA GLY A 244 14.30 6.53 5.50
C GLY A 244 14.18 5.51 4.35
N ALA A 245 13.37 5.79 3.34
CA ALA A 245 13.30 4.98 2.13
C ALA A 245 14.63 5.10 1.35
N ASP A 246 15.09 3.97 0.81
CA ASP A 246 16.23 3.90 -0.10
C ASP A 246 15.92 3.12 -1.38
N THR A 247 14.84 2.39 -1.42
CA THR A 247 14.46 1.52 -2.53
C THR A 247 12.95 1.59 -2.78
N VAL A 248 12.54 1.63 -4.03
CA VAL A 248 11.15 1.44 -4.45
C VAL A 248 11.06 0.28 -5.42
N ILE A 249 10.17 -0.69 -5.12
CA ILE A 249 9.78 -1.77 -6.04
C ILE A 249 8.51 -1.31 -6.74
N ILE A 250 8.54 -1.23 -8.05
CA ILE A 250 7.44 -0.74 -8.89
C ILE A 250 6.86 -1.91 -9.67
N GLN A 251 5.62 -2.31 -9.38
CA GLN A 251 4.89 -3.36 -10.11
C GLN A 251 3.50 -2.82 -10.46
N GLN A 252 3.36 -2.23 -11.65
CA GLN A 252 2.14 -1.59 -12.13
C GLN A 252 2.10 -1.57 -13.67
N GLY A 253 0.89 -1.49 -14.24
CA GLY A 253 0.66 -1.36 -15.68
C GLY A 253 -0.35 -2.35 -16.23
N ILE A 254 -0.66 -3.43 -15.53
CA ILE A 254 -1.61 -4.43 -16.02
C ILE A 254 -3.01 -3.84 -16.24
N ASN A 255 -3.46 -2.92 -15.38
CA ASN A 255 -4.77 -2.28 -15.50
C ASN A 255 -4.87 -1.32 -16.69
N ASP A 256 -3.76 -0.74 -17.14
CA ASP A 256 -3.73 0.04 -18.39
C ASP A 256 -4.03 -0.84 -19.60
N ILE A 257 -3.62 -2.12 -19.55
CA ILE A 257 -3.78 -3.10 -20.62
C ILE A 257 -5.16 -3.76 -20.60
N ILE A 258 -5.66 -4.17 -19.40
CA ILE A 258 -6.86 -5.01 -19.29
C ILE A 258 -8.17 -4.21 -19.08
N HIS A 259 -8.11 -2.96 -18.64
CA HIS A 259 -9.32 -2.18 -18.39
C HIS A 259 -10.03 -1.69 -19.64
N PRO A 260 -9.39 -1.20 -20.71
CA PRO A 260 -10.08 -0.78 -21.93
C PRO A 260 -10.77 -1.97 -22.60
N VAL A 261 -12.08 -1.90 -22.79
CA VAL A 261 -12.91 -3.01 -23.35
C VAL A 261 -13.81 -2.58 -24.51
N GLY A 262 -13.90 -1.27 -24.76
CA GLY A 262 -14.81 -0.69 -25.75
C GLY A 262 -16.11 -0.16 -25.14
N THR A 263 -16.62 0.92 -25.73
CA THR A 263 -17.83 1.61 -25.24
C THR A 263 -19.10 0.80 -25.44
N ASP A 264 -19.11 -0.12 -26.37
CA ASP A 264 -20.14 -1.12 -26.62
C ASP A 264 -20.25 -2.17 -25.49
N VAL A 265 -19.11 -2.47 -24.82
CA VAL A 265 -19.07 -3.36 -23.65
C VAL A 265 -19.25 -2.57 -22.35
N ASN A 266 -18.59 -1.42 -22.24
CA ASN A 266 -18.67 -0.55 -21.08
C ASN A 266 -18.41 0.92 -21.46
N PRO A 267 -19.40 1.82 -21.28
CA PRO A 267 -19.29 3.21 -21.74
C PRO A 267 -18.19 4.02 -21.09
N PHE A 268 -17.69 3.56 -19.92
CA PHE A 268 -16.62 4.23 -19.16
C PHE A 268 -15.23 3.65 -19.39
N ARG A 269 -15.10 2.65 -20.28
CA ARG A 269 -13.86 1.92 -20.54
C ARG A 269 -13.56 1.82 -22.03
N PRO A 270 -13.45 2.96 -22.73
CA PRO A 270 -13.28 2.99 -24.17
C PRO A 270 -11.96 2.36 -24.61
N MET A 271 -11.91 1.77 -25.81
CA MET A 271 -10.67 1.24 -26.38
C MET A 271 -9.64 2.33 -26.67
N SER A 272 -10.03 3.59 -26.79
CA SER A 272 -9.10 4.73 -26.90
C SER A 272 -8.25 4.94 -25.63
N ASP A 273 -8.61 4.32 -24.53
CA ASP A 273 -7.80 4.30 -23.30
C ASP A 273 -6.68 3.27 -23.33
N LEU A 274 -6.69 2.32 -24.27
CA LEU A 274 -5.61 1.36 -24.45
C LEU A 274 -4.35 2.11 -24.90
N PRO A 275 -3.26 2.09 -24.10
CA PRO A 275 -2.06 2.85 -24.45
C PRO A 275 -1.27 2.18 -25.58
N ALA A 276 -0.42 2.94 -26.24
CA ALA A 276 0.72 2.38 -26.94
C ALA A 276 1.76 1.87 -25.92
N LEU A 277 2.60 0.90 -26.30
CA LEU A 277 3.66 0.38 -25.45
C LEU A 277 4.59 1.52 -24.96
N SER A 278 4.97 2.43 -25.84
CA SER A 278 5.80 3.59 -25.53
C SER A 278 5.19 4.55 -24.50
N GLU A 279 3.86 4.61 -24.36
CA GLU A 279 3.21 5.41 -23.32
C GLU A 279 3.38 4.75 -21.94
N LEU A 280 3.30 3.41 -21.87
CA LEU A 280 3.57 2.65 -20.63
C LEU A 280 5.02 2.81 -20.21
N GLU A 281 5.94 2.65 -21.15
CA GLU A 281 7.38 2.85 -20.95
C GLU A 281 7.67 4.24 -20.40
N ALA A 282 7.16 5.28 -21.04
CA ALA A 282 7.31 6.66 -20.58
C ALA A 282 6.67 6.92 -19.21
N GLY A 283 5.60 6.18 -18.87
CA GLY A 283 4.97 6.22 -17.54
C GLY A 283 5.90 5.70 -16.45
N ILE A 284 6.57 4.57 -16.68
CA ILE A 284 7.55 4.01 -15.75
C ILE A 284 8.85 4.82 -15.72
N GLU A 285 9.30 5.33 -16.85
CA GLU A 285 10.46 6.24 -16.89
C GLU A 285 10.23 7.46 -15.99
N TYR A 286 9.04 8.05 -16.05
CA TYR A 286 8.66 9.12 -15.10
C TYR A 286 8.81 8.70 -13.64
N TYR A 287 8.43 7.45 -13.28
CA TYR A 287 8.61 6.94 -11.91
C TYR A 287 10.10 6.80 -11.55
N ILE A 288 10.91 6.25 -12.47
CA ILE A 288 12.35 6.10 -12.28
C ILE A 288 13.01 7.46 -12.05
N ASP A 289 12.66 8.46 -12.83
CA ASP A 289 13.20 9.83 -12.70
C ASP A 289 12.84 10.45 -11.35
N ILE A 290 11.60 10.26 -10.90
CA ILE A 290 11.16 10.70 -9.56
C ILE A 290 11.91 9.92 -8.47
N ALA A 291 12.04 8.60 -8.57
CA ALA A 291 12.78 7.78 -7.61
C ALA A 291 14.23 8.27 -7.49
N LYS A 292 14.92 8.47 -8.60
CA LYS A 292 16.29 9.01 -8.63
C LYS A 292 16.40 10.39 -7.99
N LYS A 293 15.40 11.28 -8.24
CA LYS A 293 15.36 12.60 -7.61
C LYS A 293 15.31 12.51 -6.08
N TYR A 294 14.63 11.50 -5.55
CA TYR A 294 14.56 11.20 -4.12
C TYR A 294 15.65 10.24 -3.63
N LYS A 295 16.64 9.91 -4.49
CA LYS A 295 17.77 9.01 -4.20
C LYS A 295 17.35 7.60 -3.82
N LEU A 296 16.25 7.11 -4.42
CA LEU A 296 15.77 5.74 -4.26
C LEU A 296 16.30 4.87 -5.40
N LYS A 297 16.73 3.66 -5.09
CA LYS A 297 16.90 2.60 -6.09
C LYS A 297 15.53 2.23 -6.65
N ALA A 298 15.38 2.19 -7.97
CA ALA A 298 14.17 1.77 -8.66
C ALA A 298 14.31 0.32 -9.15
N LEU A 299 13.60 -0.61 -8.52
CA LEU A 299 13.49 -2.01 -8.94
C LEU A 299 12.16 -2.20 -9.66
N LEU A 300 12.17 -2.75 -10.87
CA LEU A 300 10.98 -2.97 -11.67
C LEU A 300 10.50 -4.41 -11.58
N GLY A 301 9.24 -4.62 -11.20
CA GLY A 301 8.56 -5.91 -11.23
C GLY A 301 7.86 -6.13 -12.58
N THR A 302 8.05 -7.31 -13.20
CA THR A 302 7.32 -7.68 -14.42
C THR A 302 5.83 -7.92 -14.15
N LEU A 303 4.99 -7.67 -15.17
CA LEU A 303 3.57 -7.98 -15.14
C LEU A 303 3.34 -9.49 -15.25
N LEU A 304 2.35 -9.99 -14.52
CA LEU A 304 2.07 -11.43 -14.37
C LEU A 304 1.30 -12.02 -15.56
N PRO A 305 1.21 -13.37 -15.68
CA PRO A 305 0.35 -14.04 -16.64
C PRO A 305 -1.12 -13.57 -16.53
N ILE A 306 -1.84 -13.56 -17.65
CA ILE A 306 -3.24 -13.09 -17.72
C ILE A 306 -4.15 -14.01 -18.53
N TYR A 307 -3.69 -15.16 -18.98
CA TYR A 307 -4.52 -16.09 -19.74
C TYR A 307 -5.67 -16.61 -18.86
N GLY A 308 -6.88 -16.58 -19.42
CA GLY A 308 -8.09 -16.91 -18.67
C GLY A 308 -8.77 -15.70 -18.00
N TRP A 309 -8.09 -14.57 -17.83
CA TRP A 309 -8.74 -13.36 -17.34
C TRP A 309 -9.87 -12.91 -18.25
N ARG A 310 -10.99 -12.46 -17.67
CA ARG A 310 -12.26 -12.12 -18.37
C ARG A 310 -12.11 -11.16 -19.56
N THR A 311 -11.07 -10.35 -19.63
CA THR A 311 -10.79 -9.45 -20.75
C THR A 311 -9.55 -9.86 -21.55
N TYR A 312 -9.07 -11.10 -21.36
CA TYR A 312 -7.94 -11.64 -22.11
C TYR A 312 -8.18 -11.55 -23.63
N ALA A 313 -7.15 -11.17 -24.34
CA ALA A 313 -7.07 -11.23 -25.79
C ALA A 313 -5.59 -11.33 -26.23
N PRO A 314 -5.27 -11.97 -27.38
CA PRO A 314 -3.89 -12.14 -27.81
C PRO A 314 -3.10 -10.83 -27.92
N PHE A 315 -3.73 -9.73 -28.36
CA PHE A 315 -3.06 -8.43 -28.44
C PHE A 315 -2.68 -7.86 -27.06
N ARG A 316 -3.44 -8.17 -26.00
CA ARG A 316 -3.12 -7.76 -24.62
C ARG A 316 -1.94 -8.55 -24.09
N GLU A 317 -1.90 -9.85 -24.39
CA GLU A 317 -0.77 -10.71 -24.05
C GLU A 317 0.50 -10.21 -24.76
N GLN A 318 0.39 -9.88 -26.04
CA GLN A 318 1.52 -9.33 -26.81
C GLN A 318 2.02 -8.00 -26.22
N MET A 319 1.10 -7.12 -25.82
CA MET A 319 1.45 -5.84 -25.18
C MET A 319 2.13 -6.06 -23.83
N LYS A 320 1.58 -6.94 -22.99
CA LYS A 320 2.17 -7.31 -21.69
C LYS A 320 3.57 -7.89 -21.88
N ASN A 321 3.77 -8.78 -22.85
CA ASN A 321 5.05 -9.39 -23.11
C ASN A 321 6.08 -8.36 -23.61
N GLY A 322 5.69 -7.49 -24.54
CA GLY A 322 6.56 -6.40 -24.98
C GLY A 322 6.96 -5.45 -23.84
N PHE A 323 6.03 -5.15 -22.95
CA PHE A 323 6.32 -4.34 -21.77
C PHE A 323 7.25 -5.08 -20.77
N ASN A 324 7.04 -6.37 -20.56
CA ASN A 324 7.93 -7.19 -19.74
C ASN A 324 9.35 -7.30 -20.32
N ASP A 325 9.48 -7.42 -21.65
CA ASP A 325 10.78 -7.46 -22.29
C ASP A 325 11.52 -6.13 -22.14
N TRP A 326 10.81 -4.99 -22.24
CA TRP A 326 11.38 -3.69 -21.95
C TRP A 326 11.78 -3.58 -20.45
N ILE A 327 10.97 -4.06 -19.51
CA ILE A 327 11.35 -4.12 -18.09
C ILE A 327 12.62 -4.96 -17.90
N ARG A 328 12.72 -6.14 -18.54
CA ARG A 328 13.89 -7.03 -18.48
C ARG A 328 15.16 -6.40 -19.03
N SER A 329 15.04 -5.43 -19.94
CA SER A 329 16.15 -4.62 -20.40
C SER A 329 16.60 -3.55 -19.39
N TYR A 330 16.09 -3.61 -18.13
CA TYR A 330 16.29 -2.57 -17.11
C TYR A 330 15.76 -1.21 -17.57
N ALA A 331 14.63 -1.21 -18.27
CA ALA A 331 14.08 -0.01 -18.90
C ALA A 331 15.14 0.72 -19.75
N ASN A 332 15.80 -0.04 -20.63
CA ASN A 332 16.94 0.43 -21.44
C ASN A 332 18.11 0.97 -20.58
N GLY A 333 18.40 0.33 -19.45
CA GLY A 333 19.49 0.69 -18.55
C GLY A 333 19.18 1.86 -17.61
N LYS A 334 17.91 2.26 -17.46
CA LYS A 334 17.50 3.35 -16.56
C LYS A 334 17.20 2.88 -15.14
N ALA A 335 16.69 1.65 -14.98
CA ALA A 335 16.36 1.07 -13.67
C ALA A 335 17.60 0.46 -12.99
N ASP A 336 17.56 0.36 -11.67
CA ASP A 336 18.63 -0.19 -10.85
C ASP A 336 18.56 -1.72 -10.73
N GLY A 337 17.39 -2.33 -11.00
CA GLY A 337 17.20 -3.77 -10.97
C GLY A 337 15.85 -4.21 -11.52
N VAL A 338 15.72 -5.53 -11.71
CA VAL A 338 14.50 -6.19 -12.21
C VAL A 338 14.14 -7.34 -11.29
N ILE A 339 12.86 -7.44 -10.93
CA ILE A 339 12.28 -8.57 -10.24
C ILE A 339 11.34 -9.29 -11.20
N ASP A 340 11.79 -10.40 -11.77
CA ASP A 340 11.03 -11.09 -12.82
C ASP A 340 9.94 -12.00 -12.25
N PHE A 341 8.88 -11.37 -11.72
CA PHE A 341 7.71 -12.06 -11.18
C PHE A 341 6.99 -12.92 -12.22
N ASP A 342 6.94 -12.47 -13.49
CA ASP A 342 6.35 -13.24 -14.58
C ASP A 342 7.08 -14.58 -14.76
N LYS A 343 8.40 -14.55 -14.86
CA LYS A 343 9.20 -15.78 -15.02
C LYS A 343 9.06 -16.72 -13.82
N LEU A 344 8.91 -16.18 -12.61
CA LEU A 344 8.70 -16.93 -11.38
C LEU A 344 7.36 -17.67 -11.37
N LEU A 345 6.29 -17.00 -11.85
CA LEU A 345 4.92 -17.47 -11.63
C LEU A 345 4.26 -18.10 -12.84
N ARG A 346 4.84 -17.94 -14.04
CA ARG A 346 4.27 -18.51 -15.27
C ARG A 346 4.54 -20.01 -15.41
N SER A 347 3.66 -20.68 -16.12
CA SER A 347 3.84 -22.07 -16.53
C SER A 347 5.05 -22.23 -17.48
N GLU A 348 5.77 -23.32 -17.35
CA GLU A 348 6.86 -23.67 -18.28
C GLU A 348 6.32 -24.11 -19.66
N TYR A 349 5.11 -24.64 -19.71
CA TYR A 349 4.49 -25.16 -20.94
C TYR A 349 3.71 -24.08 -21.70
N LEU A 350 2.98 -23.24 -20.98
CA LEU A 350 2.17 -22.15 -21.54
C LEU A 350 2.46 -20.87 -20.79
N THR A 351 3.42 -20.09 -21.29
CA THR A 351 3.99 -18.93 -20.58
C THR A 351 3.01 -17.78 -20.35
N CYS A 352 1.83 -17.80 -20.95
CA CYS A 352 0.76 -16.84 -20.68
C CYS A 352 -0.12 -17.22 -19.47
N GLU A 353 0.02 -18.47 -18.92
CA GLU A 353 -0.71 -18.95 -17.76
C GLU A 353 0.14 -18.93 -16.49
N PHE A 354 -0.53 -18.85 -15.34
CA PHE A 354 0.12 -19.18 -14.07
C PHE A 354 0.51 -20.65 -14.00
N ALA A 355 1.64 -20.93 -13.38
CA ALA A 355 2.00 -22.30 -13.00
C ALA A 355 1.00 -22.86 -11.99
N GLU A 356 0.90 -24.18 -11.90
CA GLU A 356 -0.03 -24.88 -11.02
C GLU A 356 0.08 -24.41 -9.56
N GLY A 357 -1.05 -24.03 -9.00
CA GLY A 357 -1.18 -23.54 -7.62
C GLY A 357 -0.75 -22.11 -7.41
N TYR A 358 -0.42 -21.34 -8.46
CA TYR A 358 -0.04 -19.93 -8.34
C TYR A 358 -1.17 -18.95 -8.71
N ASP A 359 -2.23 -19.43 -9.36
CA ASP A 359 -3.43 -18.65 -9.63
C ASP A 359 -4.38 -18.66 -8.42
N SER A 360 -4.98 -17.52 -8.09
CA SER A 360 -6.06 -17.46 -7.08
C SER A 360 -7.39 -18.05 -7.58
N GLY A 361 -7.50 -18.32 -8.87
CA GLY A 361 -8.69 -18.80 -9.57
C GLY A 361 -9.41 -17.74 -10.40
N ASP A 362 -8.93 -16.49 -10.42
CA ASP A 362 -9.47 -15.43 -11.26
C ASP A 362 -8.61 -15.12 -12.50
N HIS A 363 -7.46 -15.80 -12.63
CA HIS A 363 -6.51 -15.70 -13.75
C HIS A 363 -5.85 -14.31 -13.91
N LEU A 364 -5.76 -13.56 -12.81
CA LEU A 364 -5.08 -12.26 -12.73
C LEU A 364 -4.28 -12.11 -11.43
N HIS A 365 -4.90 -12.49 -10.31
CA HIS A 365 -4.28 -12.32 -9.01
C HIS A 365 -3.59 -13.62 -8.55
N PRO A 366 -2.39 -13.53 -8.00
CA PRO A 366 -1.68 -14.67 -7.42
C PRO A 366 -2.41 -15.31 -6.23
N SER A 367 -2.17 -16.61 -6.03
CA SER A 367 -2.53 -17.30 -4.80
C SER A 367 -1.61 -16.86 -3.64
N GLU A 368 -1.98 -17.19 -2.39
CA GLU A 368 -1.12 -16.95 -1.22
C GLU A 368 0.27 -17.62 -1.35
N LYS A 369 0.33 -18.81 -1.95
CA LYS A 369 1.59 -19.50 -2.26
C LYS A 369 2.45 -18.69 -3.22
N ALA A 370 1.84 -18.10 -4.25
CA ALA A 370 2.53 -17.27 -5.22
C ALA A 370 3.00 -15.94 -4.61
N TYR A 371 2.19 -15.31 -3.76
CA TYR A 371 2.61 -14.10 -3.04
C TYR A 371 3.81 -14.36 -2.12
N ALA A 372 3.86 -15.49 -1.45
CA ALA A 372 5.03 -15.88 -0.66
C ALA A 372 6.28 -16.07 -1.54
N ALA A 373 6.14 -16.69 -2.71
CA ALA A 373 7.24 -16.84 -3.67
C ALA A 373 7.71 -15.49 -4.26
N MET A 374 6.78 -14.57 -4.56
CA MET A 374 7.12 -13.20 -4.98
C MET A 374 7.95 -12.47 -3.92
N ALA A 375 7.56 -12.59 -2.66
CA ALA A 375 8.30 -11.99 -1.54
C ALA A 375 9.71 -12.56 -1.39
N GLU A 376 9.88 -13.86 -1.58
CA GLU A 376 11.20 -14.53 -1.56
C GLU A 376 12.12 -13.96 -2.64
N LEU A 377 11.60 -13.86 -3.88
CA LEU A 377 12.35 -13.30 -5.00
C LEU A 377 12.70 -11.83 -4.74
N ALA A 378 11.72 -11.03 -4.28
CA ALA A 378 11.93 -9.62 -3.97
C ALA A 378 12.95 -9.43 -2.86
N PHE A 379 12.93 -10.27 -1.82
CA PHE A 379 13.92 -10.25 -0.74
C PHE A 379 15.33 -10.45 -1.27
N GLY A 380 15.54 -11.42 -2.16
CA GLY A 380 16.85 -11.64 -2.81
C GLY A 380 17.35 -10.42 -3.59
N GLU A 381 16.45 -9.69 -4.26
CA GLU A 381 16.83 -8.52 -5.07
C GLU A 381 17.15 -7.27 -4.21
N ILE A 382 16.44 -7.04 -3.11
CA ILE A 382 16.71 -5.89 -2.24
C ILE A 382 17.98 -6.05 -1.39
N GLN A 383 18.56 -7.25 -1.35
CA GLN A 383 19.84 -7.51 -0.64
C GLN A 383 21.08 -7.26 -1.53
N LYS A 384 20.88 -7.11 -2.85
CA LYS A 384 21.94 -6.76 -3.81
C LYS A 384 22.24 -5.26 -3.78
#